data_3186345b437a9d3910b871abed7c898d
#
_entry.id   3186345b437a9d3910b871abed7c898d
#
_cell.length_a   1.000
_cell.length_b   1.000
_cell.length_c   1.000
_cell.angle_alpha   90.00
_cell.angle_beta   90.00
_cell.angle_gamma   90.00
#
_symmetry.space_group_name_H-M   'P 1'
#
loop_
_entity.id
_entity.type
_entity.pdbx_description
1 polymer ?
#
loop_
_entity_poly.entity_id
_entity_poly.type
_entity_poly.pdbx_seq_one_letter_code
_entity_poly.pdbx_strand_id
1 'polypeptide(L)'
;MNMTGTGTEVDLEKSRYYFEKAVELGSVDALYGLGKLYLKPEFSEYDPEKAVEYLELAAAKDNAFARYQLGKLFCQGKLVQKNIARGLPLLEELAEAGVTFAAYIAGKVYLNEEGWKDVQKAIRCFHMAADDGNSYAEYQLGKIYYFGNGIRADREKGLEYLVQSAAHGNMYAENLLRVIRQQHIRGAASLIAQLGRIFQEKEQQDRVRHQQPDRKQRRQIDEKKQALGIRD
;
A
#
# COMPACT_ATOMS: atom_id res chain seq x y z
N MET A 1 -26.36 5.82 22.81
CA MET A 1 -27.50 6.01 21.90
C MET A 1 -27.48 7.40 21.25
N ASN A 2 -27.46 8.51 22.01
CA ASN A 2 -27.59 9.86 21.44
C ASN A 2 -26.45 10.27 20.47
N MET A 3 -25.23 9.72 20.61
CA MET A 3 -24.09 10.06 19.76
C MET A 3 -24.08 9.28 18.41
N THR A 4 -24.73 8.12 18.36
CA THR A 4 -24.78 7.25 17.16
C THR A 4 -26.16 7.24 16.49
N GLY A 5 -27.17 7.82 17.09
CA GLY A 5 -28.54 7.86 16.59
C GLY A 5 -29.26 6.50 16.58
N THR A 6 -28.72 5.47 17.26
CA THR A 6 -29.35 4.16 17.28
C THR A 6 -30.67 4.22 18.08
N GLY A 7 -31.80 4.20 17.38
CA GLY A 7 -33.16 4.29 17.95
C GLY A 7 -33.67 5.68 18.31
N THR A 8 -32.86 6.75 18.09
CA THR A 8 -33.22 8.15 18.31
C THR A 8 -32.46 9.05 17.33
N GLU A 9 -32.91 10.30 17.16
CA GLU A 9 -32.09 11.30 16.47
C GLU A 9 -30.76 11.55 17.19
N VAL A 10 -29.72 11.86 16.41
CA VAL A 10 -28.40 12.21 16.97
C VAL A 10 -28.52 13.54 17.73
N ASP A 11 -28.26 13.49 19.04
CA ASP A 11 -28.25 14.68 19.91
C ASP A 11 -26.89 14.72 20.64
N LEU A 12 -26.00 15.54 20.09
CA LEU A 12 -24.62 15.63 20.60
C LEU A 12 -24.56 16.40 21.92
N GLU A 13 -25.44 17.35 22.15
CA GLU A 13 -25.50 18.09 23.41
C GLU A 13 -25.99 17.21 24.58
N LYS A 14 -27.02 16.39 24.34
CA LYS A 14 -27.42 15.38 25.31
C LYS A 14 -26.31 14.35 25.54
N SER A 15 -25.59 13.96 24.48
CA SER A 15 -24.47 13.06 24.61
C SER A 15 -23.38 13.59 25.53
N ARG A 16 -23.04 14.90 25.37
CA ARG A 16 -22.14 15.60 26.29
C ARG A 16 -22.62 15.53 27.71
N TYR A 17 -23.84 15.97 27.96
CA TYR A 17 -24.42 15.98 29.30
C TYR A 17 -24.35 14.63 30.01
N TYR A 18 -24.70 13.55 29.30
CA TYR A 18 -24.66 12.22 29.89
C TYR A 18 -23.23 11.70 30.09
N PHE A 19 -22.30 12.01 29.19
CA PHE A 19 -20.89 11.66 29.40
C PHE A 19 -20.30 12.42 30.61
N GLU A 20 -20.57 13.73 30.76
CA GLU A 20 -20.12 14.51 31.90
C GLU A 20 -20.66 13.92 33.22
N LYS A 21 -21.94 13.57 33.28
CA LYS A 21 -22.52 12.88 34.43
C LYS A 21 -21.86 11.49 34.70
N ALA A 22 -21.55 10.73 33.67
CA ALA A 22 -20.87 9.47 33.83
C ALA A 22 -19.41 9.64 34.30
N VAL A 23 -18.74 10.71 33.87
CA VAL A 23 -17.38 11.06 34.36
C VAL A 23 -17.43 11.42 35.85
N GLU A 24 -18.42 12.18 36.31
CA GLU A 24 -18.64 12.49 37.73
C GLU A 24 -18.81 11.19 38.59
N LEU A 25 -19.36 10.13 37.97
CA LEU A 25 -19.50 8.80 38.58
C LEU A 25 -18.27 7.91 38.36
N GLY A 26 -17.18 8.43 37.81
CA GLY A 26 -15.91 7.72 37.67
C GLY A 26 -15.78 6.87 36.38
N SER A 27 -16.68 7.01 35.41
CA SER A 27 -16.63 6.25 34.16
C SER A 27 -15.45 6.66 33.27
N VAL A 28 -14.51 5.74 33.04
CA VAL A 28 -13.38 5.93 32.11
C VAL A 28 -13.84 5.95 30.65
N ASP A 29 -14.84 5.11 30.33
CA ASP A 29 -15.40 5.07 28.97
C ASP A 29 -16.11 6.37 28.60
N ALA A 30 -16.65 7.10 29.58
CA ALA A 30 -17.24 8.41 29.35
C ALA A 30 -16.18 9.47 29.03
N LEU A 31 -14.99 9.41 29.63
CA LEU A 31 -13.85 10.27 29.24
C LEU A 31 -13.47 10.03 27.77
N TYR A 32 -13.34 8.77 27.37
CA TYR A 32 -13.11 8.42 25.96
C TYR A 32 -14.27 8.91 25.06
N GLY A 33 -15.52 8.77 25.53
CA GLY A 33 -16.70 9.27 24.84
C GLY A 33 -16.68 10.78 24.61
N LEU A 34 -16.30 11.56 25.62
CA LEU A 34 -16.11 13.02 25.52
C LEU A 34 -14.98 13.34 24.52
N GLY A 35 -13.82 12.69 24.63
CA GLY A 35 -12.74 12.88 23.68
C GLY A 35 -13.19 12.64 22.23
N LYS A 36 -13.97 11.60 21.96
CA LYS A 36 -14.56 11.37 20.63
C LYS A 36 -15.59 12.42 20.22
N LEU A 37 -16.36 12.90 21.16
CA LEU A 37 -17.38 13.92 20.91
C LEU A 37 -16.76 15.23 20.45
N TYR A 38 -15.73 15.71 21.16
CA TYR A 38 -15.01 16.94 20.81
C TYR A 38 -14.24 16.85 19.48
N LEU A 39 -14.04 15.65 18.93
CA LEU A 39 -13.47 15.42 17.58
C LEU A 39 -14.52 15.43 16.46
N LYS A 40 -15.82 15.54 16.77
CA LYS A 40 -16.87 15.56 15.75
C LYS A 40 -17.08 16.99 15.22
N PRO A 41 -16.89 17.25 13.91
CA PRO A 41 -17.07 18.59 13.35
C PRO A 41 -18.50 19.12 13.47
N GLU A 42 -19.49 18.22 13.62
CA GLU A 42 -20.91 18.54 13.75
C GLU A 42 -21.28 18.98 15.18
N PHE A 43 -20.36 18.81 16.13
CA PHE A 43 -20.59 19.24 17.52
C PHE A 43 -20.34 20.72 17.65
N SER A 44 -21.28 21.45 18.32
CA SER A 44 -21.22 22.89 18.48
C SER A 44 -19.96 23.39 19.19
N GLU A 45 -19.40 22.56 20.08
CA GLU A 45 -18.15 22.80 20.82
C GLU A 45 -17.00 21.97 20.28
N TYR A 46 -16.92 21.74 18.93
CA TYR A 46 -15.81 21.04 18.31
C TYR A 46 -14.47 21.65 18.73
N ASP A 47 -13.64 20.85 19.40
CA ASP A 47 -12.35 21.27 19.93
C ASP A 47 -11.41 20.06 20.02
N PRO A 48 -10.51 19.86 19.03
CA PRO A 48 -9.57 18.75 19.04
C PRO A 48 -8.54 18.79 20.17
N GLU A 49 -8.21 19.95 20.71
CA GLU A 49 -7.26 20.06 21.82
C GLU A 49 -7.91 19.61 23.12
N LYS A 50 -9.12 20.04 23.37
CA LYS A 50 -9.95 19.54 24.49
C LYS A 50 -10.23 18.04 24.37
N ALA A 51 -10.40 17.54 23.15
CA ALA A 51 -10.51 16.11 22.93
C ALA A 51 -9.27 15.35 23.37
N VAL A 52 -8.07 15.89 23.09
CA VAL A 52 -6.81 15.30 23.56
C VAL A 52 -6.75 15.22 25.07
N GLU A 53 -7.14 16.29 25.78
CA GLU A 53 -7.17 16.29 27.27
C GLU A 53 -8.02 15.15 27.81
N TYR A 54 -9.26 14.98 27.32
CA TYR A 54 -10.13 13.88 27.75
C TYR A 54 -9.58 12.50 27.39
N LEU A 55 -8.98 12.37 26.21
CA LEU A 55 -8.34 11.10 25.80
C LEU A 55 -7.12 10.80 26.66
N GLU A 56 -6.32 11.79 27.06
CA GLU A 56 -5.19 11.60 27.97
C GLU A 56 -5.64 11.16 29.36
N LEU A 57 -6.71 11.75 29.88
CA LEU A 57 -7.31 11.33 31.15
C LEU A 57 -7.81 9.87 31.09
N ALA A 58 -8.41 9.47 29.96
CA ALA A 58 -8.86 8.10 29.76
C ALA A 58 -7.68 7.12 29.60
N ALA A 59 -6.65 7.53 28.86
CA ALA A 59 -5.44 6.71 28.62
C ALA A 59 -4.65 6.49 29.91
N ALA A 60 -4.57 7.51 30.79
CA ALA A 60 -3.94 7.40 32.09
C ALA A 60 -4.67 6.42 33.03
N LYS A 61 -5.91 6.06 32.71
CA LYS A 61 -6.73 5.06 33.38
C LYS A 61 -6.80 3.74 32.58
N ASP A 62 -5.78 3.45 31.79
CA ASP A 62 -5.61 2.23 31.01
C ASP A 62 -6.67 1.97 29.91
N ASN A 63 -7.37 3.00 29.43
CA ASN A 63 -8.29 2.84 28.31
C ASN A 63 -7.52 2.68 26.98
N ALA A 64 -7.50 1.47 26.43
CA ALA A 64 -6.79 1.12 25.20
C ALA A 64 -7.34 1.89 23.97
N PHE A 65 -8.64 2.15 23.92
CA PHE A 65 -9.25 2.93 22.83
C PHE A 65 -8.78 4.39 22.84
N ALA A 66 -8.61 4.98 24.02
CA ALA A 66 -8.07 6.32 24.17
C ALA A 66 -6.60 6.37 23.75
N ARG A 67 -5.76 5.41 24.18
CA ARG A 67 -4.36 5.30 23.72
C ARG A 67 -4.28 5.18 22.21
N TYR A 68 -5.13 4.34 21.60
CA TYR A 68 -5.19 4.22 20.13
C TYR A 68 -5.56 5.52 19.45
N GLN A 69 -6.58 6.24 19.93
CA GLN A 69 -6.99 7.50 19.35
C GLN A 69 -5.91 8.58 19.47
N LEU A 70 -5.26 8.70 20.64
CA LEU A 70 -4.10 9.60 20.83
C LEU A 70 -2.96 9.27 19.88
N GLY A 71 -2.55 8.01 19.83
CA GLY A 71 -1.50 7.55 18.90
C GLY A 71 -1.81 7.91 17.47
N LYS A 72 -3.05 7.67 17.02
CA LYS A 72 -3.54 8.03 15.70
C LYS A 72 -3.54 9.53 15.44
N LEU A 73 -4.07 10.33 16.38
CA LEU A 73 -4.14 11.79 16.27
C LEU A 73 -2.74 12.40 16.12
N PHE A 74 -1.82 12.05 17.01
CA PHE A 74 -0.46 12.58 16.99
C PHE A 74 0.35 12.12 15.78
N CYS A 75 0.21 10.87 15.34
CA CYS A 75 0.91 10.38 14.15
C CYS A 75 0.37 10.96 12.85
N GLN A 76 -0.93 11.19 12.75
CA GLN A 76 -1.55 11.75 11.54
C GLN A 76 -1.40 13.26 11.43
N GLY A 77 -1.48 13.99 12.54
CA GLY A 77 -1.37 15.43 12.57
C GLY A 77 -2.43 16.19 11.78
N LYS A 78 -3.64 15.59 11.63
CA LYS A 78 -4.73 16.20 10.83
C LYS A 78 -5.61 17.16 11.61
N LEU A 79 -5.87 16.84 12.87
CA LEU A 79 -6.78 17.59 13.75
C LEU A 79 -6.03 18.29 14.88
N VAL A 80 -4.86 17.79 15.22
CA VAL A 80 -3.95 18.35 16.22
C VAL A 80 -2.54 18.42 15.63
N GLN A 81 -1.66 19.18 16.27
CA GLN A 81 -0.27 19.26 15.84
C GLN A 81 0.37 17.87 15.82
N LYS A 82 1.02 17.53 14.69
CA LYS A 82 1.70 16.26 14.50
C LYS A 82 2.83 16.09 15.52
N ASN A 83 2.81 14.98 16.24
CA ASN A 83 3.84 14.64 17.22
C ASN A 83 4.06 13.11 17.24
N ILE A 84 4.89 12.62 16.33
CA ILE A 84 5.17 11.19 16.19
C ILE A 84 5.85 10.64 17.43
N ALA A 85 6.73 11.41 18.07
CA ALA A 85 7.41 10.99 19.29
C ALA A 85 6.44 10.67 20.46
N ARG A 86 5.28 11.34 20.51
CA ARG A 86 4.22 11.03 21.48
C ARG A 86 3.29 9.91 21.00
N GLY A 87 2.98 9.89 19.71
CA GLY A 87 1.95 8.99 19.18
C GLY A 87 2.44 7.57 18.89
N LEU A 88 3.65 7.43 18.35
CA LEU A 88 4.16 6.14 17.91
C LEU A 88 4.34 5.12 19.05
N PRO A 89 4.90 5.47 20.23
CA PRO A 89 5.02 4.52 21.34
C PRO A 89 3.67 3.96 21.80
N LEU A 90 2.61 4.76 21.81
CA LEU A 90 1.25 4.31 22.15
C LEU A 90 0.73 3.25 21.17
N LEU A 91 1.04 3.44 19.88
CA LEU A 91 0.64 2.49 18.83
C LEU A 91 1.49 1.22 18.87
N GLU A 92 2.78 1.31 19.19
CA GLU A 92 3.67 0.16 19.31
C GLU A 92 3.24 -0.74 20.49
N GLU A 93 2.99 -0.16 21.65
CA GLU A 93 2.48 -0.90 22.82
C GLU A 93 1.18 -1.65 22.49
N LEU A 94 0.25 -0.98 21.81
CA LEU A 94 -1.01 -1.59 21.42
C LEU A 94 -0.82 -2.64 20.32
N ALA A 95 0.12 -2.46 19.41
CA ALA A 95 0.45 -3.44 18.39
C ALA A 95 1.01 -4.73 19.00
N GLU A 96 1.90 -4.60 19.99
CA GLU A 96 2.43 -5.73 20.77
C GLU A 96 1.32 -6.44 21.57
N ALA A 97 0.31 -5.70 22.02
CA ALA A 97 -0.88 -6.26 22.64
C ALA A 97 -1.90 -6.86 21.65
N GLY A 98 -1.57 -6.94 20.35
CA GLY A 98 -2.41 -7.54 19.31
C GLY A 98 -3.46 -6.60 18.72
N VAL A 99 -3.35 -5.28 18.91
CA VAL A 99 -4.30 -4.34 18.29
C VAL A 99 -3.91 -4.10 16.84
N THR A 100 -4.51 -4.82 15.92
CA THR A 100 -4.29 -4.83 14.47
C THR A 100 -4.23 -3.44 13.82
N PHE A 101 -5.16 -2.56 14.17
CA PHE A 101 -5.20 -1.21 13.62
C PHE A 101 -4.03 -0.33 14.12
N ALA A 102 -3.56 -0.54 15.34
CA ALA A 102 -2.40 0.16 15.87
C ALA A 102 -1.12 -0.28 15.13
N ALA A 103 -0.95 -1.57 14.93
CA ALA A 103 0.14 -2.14 14.14
C ALA A 103 0.15 -1.57 12.70
N TYR A 104 -0.99 -1.50 12.03
CA TYR A 104 -1.09 -0.92 10.70
C TYR A 104 -0.67 0.56 10.65
N ILE A 105 -1.10 1.38 11.63
CA ILE A 105 -0.72 2.80 11.67
C ILE A 105 0.76 2.96 11.97
N ALA A 106 1.31 2.20 12.94
CA ALA A 106 2.75 2.20 13.25
C ALA A 106 3.58 1.82 12.02
N GLY A 107 3.18 0.78 11.28
CA GLY A 107 3.81 0.38 10.02
C GLY A 107 3.80 1.50 8.98
N LYS A 108 2.73 2.26 8.87
CA LYS A 108 2.67 3.42 7.97
C LYS A 108 3.62 4.55 8.40
N VAL A 109 3.76 4.79 9.68
CA VAL A 109 4.72 5.78 10.20
C VAL A 109 6.13 5.36 9.81
N TYR A 110 6.53 4.12 10.11
CA TYR A 110 7.85 3.60 9.74
C TYR A 110 8.12 3.54 8.24
N LEU A 111 7.08 3.44 7.42
CA LEU A 111 7.24 3.40 5.96
C LEU A 111 7.42 4.79 5.34
N ASN A 112 6.69 5.81 5.85
CA ASN A 112 6.49 7.05 5.13
C ASN A 112 7.03 8.31 5.84
N GLU A 113 7.21 8.28 7.16
CA GLU A 113 7.56 9.48 7.91
C GLU A 113 9.07 9.71 7.93
N GLU A 114 9.48 10.86 7.43
CA GLU A 114 10.88 11.27 7.41
C GLU A 114 11.42 11.39 8.84
N GLY A 115 12.63 10.88 9.09
CA GLY A 115 13.21 10.81 10.44
C GLY A 115 12.77 9.60 11.29
N TRP A 116 11.70 8.89 10.87
CA TRP A 116 11.22 7.65 11.52
C TRP A 116 11.28 6.44 10.59
N LYS A 117 11.76 6.63 9.37
CA LYS A 117 11.72 5.63 8.32
C LYS A 117 12.57 4.41 8.67
N ASP A 118 11.91 3.27 8.81
CA ASP A 118 12.49 1.95 9.04
C ASP A 118 11.63 0.88 8.36
N VAL A 119 12.05 0.45 7.18
CA VAL A 119 11.27 -0.50 6.38
C VAL A 119 11.16 -1.87 7.06
N GLN A 120 12.16 -2.28 7.85
CA GLN A 120 12.10 -3.56 8.57
C GLN A 120 11.08 -3.51 9.71
N LYS A 121 11.02 -2.41 10.44
CA LYS A 121 9.97 -2.19 11.45
C LYS A 121 8.60 -2.07 10.79
N ALA A 122 8.49 -1.39 9.65
CA ALA A 122 7.24 -1.30 8.90
C ALA A 122 6.73 -2.69 8.49
N ILE A 123 7.60 -3.54 7.93
CA ILE A 123 7.27 -4.92 7.55
C ILE A 123 6.77 -5.72 8.76
N ARG A 124 7.46 -5.65 9.91
CA ARG A 124 7.02 -6.35 11.12
C ARG A 124 5.63 -5.90 11.56
N CYS A 125 5.40 -4.59 11.64
CA CYS A 125 4.09 -4.04 11.99
C CYS A 125 2.99 -4.45 11.00
N PHE A 126 3.28 -4.46 9.69
CA PHE A 126 2.31 -4.91 8.70
C PHE A 126 2.05 -6.41 8.77
N HIS A 127 3.05 -7.25 9.11
CA HIS A 127 2.82 -8.67 9.36
C HIS A 127 1.87 -8.87 10.53
N MET A 128 2.13 -8.23 11.69
CA MET A 128 1.24 -8.30 12.85
C MET A 128 -0.21 -7.93 12.49
N ALA A 129 -0.40 -6.95 11.61
CA ALA A 129 -1.73 -6.57 11.18
C ALA A 129 -2.33 -7.53 10.13
N ALA A 130 -1.50 -8.07 9.22
CA ALA A 130 -1.94 -8.97 8.16
C ALA A 130 -2.34 -10.36 8.68
N ASP A 131 -1.67 -10.84 9.73
CA ASP A 131 -1.98 -12.13 10.39
C ASP A 131 -3.42 -12.18 10.92
N ASP A 132 -3.99 -11.01 11.25
CA ASP A 132 -5.41 -10.84 11.61
C ASP A 132 -6.31 -10.48 10.40
N GLY A 133 -5.82 -10.60 9.18
CA GLY A 133 -6.60 -10.35 7.96
C GLY A 133 -6.81 -8.86 7.63
N ASN A 134 -5.94 -7.96 8.10
CA ASN A 134 -6.01 -6.56 7.70
C ASN A 134 -5.58 -6.38 6.23
N SER A 135 -6.55 -6.27 5.34
CA SER A 135 -6.31 -6.17 3.89
C SER A 135 -5.46 -4.97 3.47
N TYR A 136 -5.47 -3.88 4.22
CA TYR A 136 -4.59 -2.74 3.94
C TYR A 136 -3.14 -3.02 4.30
N ALA A 137 -2.88 -3.81 5.36
CA ALA A 137 -1.53 -4.25 5.73
C ALA A 137 -0.98 -5.23 4.68
N GLU A 138 -1.79 -6.20 4.25
CA GLU A 138 -1.46 -7.11 3.15
C GLU A 138 -1.12 -6.35 1.87
N TYR A 139 -1.90 -5.32 1.53
CA TYR A 139 -1.61 -4.46 0.38
C TYR A 139 -0.25 -3.75 0.51
N GLN A 140 0.09 -3.23 1.69
CA GLN A 140 1.39 -2.59 1.90
C GLN A 140 2.55 -3.60 1.80
N LEU A 141 2.42 -4.79 2.40
CA LEU A 141 3.39 -5.88 2.25
C LEU A 141 3.55 -6.27 0.78
N GLY A 142 2.44 -6.43 0.07
CA GLY A 142 2.44 -6.73 -1.35
C GLY A 142 3.24 -5.71 -2.17
N LYS A 143 3.06 -4.42 -1.91
CA LYS A 143 3.83 -3.35 -2.56
C LYS A 143 5.31 -3.40 -2.19
N ILE A 144 5.62 -3.54 -0.90
CA ILE A 144 7.01 -3.55 -0.41
C ILE A 144 7.78 -4.69 -1.07
N TYR A 145 7.24 -5.91 -1.05
CA TYR A 145 7.89 -7.07 -1.65
C TYR A 145 7.93 -7.00 -3.18
N TYR A 146 6.83 -6.63 -3.84
CA TYR A 146 6.76 -6.62 -5.30
C TYR A 146 7.72 -5.60 -5.93
N PHE A 147 7.78 -4.38 -5.38
CA PHE A 147 8.62 -3.30 -5.92
C PHE A 147 10.02 -3.24 -5.29
N GLY A 148 10.26 -3.92 -4.18
CA GLY A 148 11.52 -3.87 -3.46
C GLY A 148 11.75 -2.54 -2.76
N ASN A 149 10.70 -1.91 -2.21
CA ASN A 149 10.79 -0.61 -1.54
C ASN A 149 11.57 -0.72 -0.23
N GLY A 150 12.87 -0.41 -0.27
CA GLY A 150 13.79 -0.49 0.87
C GLY A 150 14.28 -1.91 1.22
N ILE A 151 13.94 -2.90 0.40
CA ILE A 151 14.43 -4.29 0.47
C ILE A 151 14.69 -4.81 -0.94
N ARG A 152 15.35 -5.96 -1.07
CA ARG A 152 15.41 -6.66 -2.35
C ARG A 152 13.99 -7.10 -2.74
N ALA A 153 13.61 -6.85 -4.00
CA ALA A 153 12.31 -7.24 -4.51
C ALA A 153 12.12 -8.76 -4.50
N ASP A 154 10.97 -9.18 -4.03
CA ASP A 154 10.44 -10.54 -4.12
C ASP A 154 9.04 -10.45 -4.73
N ARG A 155 8.99 -10.55 -6.06
CA ARG A 155 7.75 -10.33 -6.81
C ARG A 155 6.71 -11.41 -6.56
N GLU A 156 7.14 -12.65 -6.33
CA GLU A 156 6.26 -13.78 -6.07
C GLU A 156 5.52 -13.57 -4.74
N LYS A 157 6.29 -13.36 -3.67
CA LYS A 157 5.73 -13.02 -2.35
C LYS A 157 4.86 -11.75 -2.38
N GLY A 158 5.29 -10.74 -3.15
CA GLY A 158 4.52 -9.52 -3.34
C GLY A 158 3.15 -9.77 -3.99
N LEU A 159 3.09 -10.63 -5.01
CA LEU A 159 1.84 -11.02 -5.66
C LEU A 159 0.93 -11.82 -4.73
N GLU A 160 1.49 -12.73 -3.92
CA GLU A 160 0.72 -13.49 -2.92
C GLU A 160 -0.03 -12.55 -1.97
N TYR A 161 0.66 -11.57 -1.37
CA TYR A 161 0.02 -10.59 -0.49
C TYR A 161 -1.00 -9.71 -1.22
N LEU A 162 -0.74 -9.31 -2.47
CA LEU A 162 -1.72 -8.55 -3.24
C LEU A 162 -2.98 -9.36 -3.55
N VAL A 163 -2.85 -10.66 -3.85
CA VAL A 163 -3.97 -11.56 -4.08
C VAL A 163 -4.78 -11.76 -2.80
N GLN A 164 -4.12 -12.00 -1.66
CA GLN A 164 -4.79 -12.09 -0.36
C GLN A 164 -5.55 -10.80 -0.03
N SER A 165 -4.91 -9.66 -0.19
CA SER A 165 -5.52 -8.35 0.04
C SER A 165 -6.76 -8.12 -0.83
N ALA A 166 -6.70 -8.50 -2.11
CA ALA A 166 -7.84 -8.42 -3.03
C ALA A 166 -8.97 -9.38 -2.61
N ALA A 167 -8.63 -10.61 -2.19
CA ALA A 167 -9.60 -11.58 -1.68
C ALA A 167 -10.32 -11.08 -0.41
N HIS A 168 -9.63 -10.28 0.42
CA HIS A 168 -10.22 -9.58 1.57
C HIS A 168 -10.90 -8.24 1.19
N GLY A 169 -11.19 -8.01 -0.09
CA GLY A 169 -11.99 -6.88 -0.58
C GLY A 169 -11.24 -5.56 -0.71
N ASN A 170 -9.91 -5.56 -0.77
CA ASN A 170 -9.14 -4.34 -0.95
C ASN A 170 -9.09 -3.91 -2.42
N MET A 171 -9.87 -2.90 -2.79
CA MET A 171 -9.92 -2.36 -4.16
C MET A 171 -8.56 -1.85 -4.68
N TYR A 172 -7.68 -1.37 -3.80
CA TYR A 172 -6.35 -0.91 -4.22
C TYR A 172 -5.49 -2.09 -4.69
N ALA A 173 -5.60 -3.24 -4.02
CA ALA A 173 -4.91 -4.46 -4.42
C ALA A 173 -5.44 -5.00 -5.75
N GLU A 174 -6.76 -5.05 -5.94
CA GLU A 174 -7.39 -5.45 -7.21
C GLU A 174 -6.92 -4.57 -8.37
N ASN A 175 -6.94 -3.24 -8.18
CA ASN A 175 -6.49 -2.30 -9.19
C ASN A 175 -4.99 -2.49 -9.53
N LEU A 176 -4.14 -2.68 -8.52
CA LEU A 176 -2.72 -2.91 -8.74
C LEU A 176 -2.46 -4.21 -9.48
N LEU A 177 -3.12 -5.31 -9.11
CA LEU A 177 -3.04 -6.60 -9.81
C LEU A 177 -3.46 -6.48 -11.28
N ARG A 178 -4.52 -5.71 -11.56
CA ARG A 178 -4.97 -5.44 -12.94
C ARG A 178 -3.89 -4.71 -13.74
N VAL A 179 -3.27 -3.69 -13.16
CA VAL A 179 -2.17 -2.93 -13.82
C VAL A 179 -0.97 -3.85 -14.09
N ILE A 180 -0.56 -4.65 -13.10
CA ILE A 180 0.56 -5.61 -13.24
C ILE A 180 0.27 -6.59 -14.38
N ARG A 181 -0.93 -7.17 -14.42
CA ARG A 181 -1.34 -8.09 -15.49
C ARG A 181 -1.29 -7.45 -16.87
N GLN A 182 -1.78 -6.22 -17.01
CA GLN A 182 -1.75 -5.49 -18.28
C GLN A 182 -0.31 -5.21 -18.73
N GLN A 183 0.59 -4.86 -17.83
CA GLN A 183 2.00 -4.65 -18.16
C GLN A 183 2.68 -5.94 -18.65
N HIS A 184 2.40 -7.08 -18.02
CA HIS A 184 2.92 -8.37 -18.47
C HIS A 184 2.41 -8.74 -19.86
N ILE A 185 1.12 -8.56 -20.16
CA ILE A 185 0.54 -8.83 -21.48
C ILE A 185 1.18 -7.93 -22.54
N ARG A 186 1.34 -6.63 -22.28
CA ARG A 186 2.00 -5.70 -23.21
C ARG A 186 3.46 -6.05 -23.44
N GLY A 187 4.19 -6.43 -22.39
CA GLY A 187 5.58 -6.88 -22.48
C GLY A 187 5.71 -8.14 -23.34
N ALA A 188 4.85 -9.13 -23.13
CA ALA A 188 4.84 -10.35 -23.94
C ALA A 188 4.52 -10.06 -25.41
N ALA A 189 3.52 -9.24 -25.69
CA ALA A 189 3.16 -8.83 -27.06
C ALA A 189 4.33 -8.12 -27.76
N SER A 190 5.03 -7.22 -27.06
CA SER A 190 6.22 -6.54 -27.59
C SER A 190 7.34 -7.52 -27.94
N LEU A 191 7.62 -8.52 -27.08
CA LEU A 191 8.62 -9.54 -27.34
C LEU A 191 8.27 -10.40 -28.56
N ILE A 192 7.01 -10.82 -28.69
CA ILE A 192 6.51 -11.57 -29.85
C ILE A 192 6.70 -10.77 -31.12
N ALA A 193 6.37 -9.48 -31.11
CA ALA A 193 6.55 -8.60 -32.26
C ALA A 193 8.05 -8.42 -32.63
N GLN A 194 8.94 -8.35 -31.64
CA GLN A 194 10.39 -8.28 -31.89
C GLN A 194 10.91 -9.58 -32.52
N LEU A 195 10.53 -10.75 -31.97
CA LEU A 195 10.88 -12.05 -32.53
C LEU A 195 10.37 -12.20 -33.95
N GLY A 196 9.13 -11.80 -34.23
CA GLY A 196 8.56 -11.81 -35.57
C GLY A 196 9.40 -11.02 -36.58
N ARG A 197 9.89 -9.83 -36.20
CA ARG A 197 10.81 -9.04 -37.05
C ARG A 197 12.12 -9.74 -37.31
N ILE A 198 12.74 -10.32 -36.27
CA ILE A 198 14.01 -11.05 -36.39
C ILE A 198 13.85 -12.26 -37.35
N PHE A 199 12.74 -13.00 -37.25
CA PHE A 199 12.45 -14.11 -38.16
C PHE A 199 12.28 -13.64 -39.60
N GLN A 200 11.56 -12.53 -39.85
CA GLN A 200 11.38 -11.97 -41.20
C GLN A 200 12.71 -11.50 -41.80
N GLU A 201 13.55 -10.82 -41.02
CA GLU A 201 14.89 -10.39 -41.46
C GLU A 201 15.77 -11.59 -41.81
N LYS A 202 15.77 -12.63 -40.99
CA LYS A 202 16.52 -13.85 -41.27
C LYS A 202 16.02 -14.54 -42.54
N GLU A 203 14.72 -14.67 -42.71
CA GLU A 203 14.14 -15.25 -43.92
C GLU A 203 14.51 -14.48 -45.19
N GLN A 204 14.52 -13.12 -45.13
CA GLN A 204 14.99 -12.30 -46.19
C GLN A 204 16.47 -12.51 -46.49
N GLN A 205 17.31 -12.57 -45.45
CA GLN A 205 18.74 -12.83 -45.62
C GLN A 205 19.01 -14.21 -46.27
N ASP A 206 18.26 -15.23 -45.85
CA ASP A 206 18.38 -16.57 -46.43
C ASP A 206 17.91 -16.59 -47.90
N ARG A 207 16.82 -15.90 -48.24
CA ARG A 207 16.39 -15.72 -49.67
C ARG A 207 17.45 -15.07 -50.52
N VAL A 208 18.05 -13.96 -50.05
CA VAL A 208 19.15 -13.26 -50.75
C VAL A 208 20.36 -14.19 -50.89
N ARG A 209 20.68 -14.95 -49.85
CA ARG A 209 21.80 -15.93 -49.85
C ARG A 209 21.59 -17.06 -50.86
N HIS A 210 20.37 -17.58 -51.00
CA HIS A 210 20.01 -18.60 -51.95
C HIS A 210 19.92 -18.07 -53.40
N GLN A 211 19.69 -16.76 -53.59
CA GLN A 211 19.71 -16.13 -54.91
C GLN A 211 21.13 -15.82 -55.40
N GLN A 212 22.13 -15.80 -54.53
CA GLN A 212 23.51 -15.62 -54.96
C GLN A 212 24.05 -16.93 -55.52
N PRO A 213 24.61 -16.94 -56.75
CA PRO A 213 25.18 -18.15 -57.31
C PRO A 213 26.33 -18.63 -56.40
N ASP A 214 26.40 -19.93 -56.20
CA ASP A 214 27.47 -20.55 -55.42
C ASP A 214 28.83 -20.29 -56.06
N ARG A 215 29.93 -20.54 -55.33
CA ARG A 215 31.29 -20.32 -55.81
C ARG A 215 31.57 -21.07 -57.11
N LYS A 216 30.95 -22.21 -57.34
CA LYS A 216 31.10 -23.05 -58.51
C LYS A 216 30.35 -22.46 -59.71
N GLN A 217 29.14 -21.98 -59.46
CA GLN A 217 28.34 -21.29 -60.50
C GLN A 217 28.98 -19.96 -60.89
N ARG A 218 29.54 -19.17 -59.95
CA ARG A 218 30.27 -17.93 -60.26
C ARG A 218 31.46 -18.21 -61.16
N ARG A 219 32.32 -19.23 -60.84
CA ARG A 219 33.44 -19.65 -61.70
C ARG A 219 32.99 -19.99 -63.13
N GLN A 220 31.93 -20.79 -63.27
CA GLN A 220 31.40 -21.17 -64.56
C GLN A 220 30.85 -19.94 -65.35
N ILE A 221 30.24 -18.99 -64.67
CA ILE A 221 29.78 -17.74 -65.27
C ILE A 221 30.99 -16.88 -65.75
N ASP A 222 32.01 -16.78 -64.91
CA ASP A 222 33.23 -16.01 -65.22
C ASP A 222 34.01 -16.65 -66.35
N GLU A 223 34.16 -18.01 -66.39
CA GLU A 223 34.76 -18.74 -67.49
C GLU A 223 33.99 -18.54 -68.81
N LYS A 224 32.63 -18.55 -68.76
CA LYS A 224 31.82 -18.27 -69.95
C LYS A 224 31.94 -16.82 -70.40
N LYS A 225 31.99 -15.85 -69.51
CA LYS A 225 32.21 -14.43 -69.84
C LYS A 225 33.56 -14.24 -70.54
N GLN A 226 34.63 -14.87 -69.99
CA GLN A 226 35.95 -14.80 -70.64
C GLN A 226 35.97 -15.45 -72.02
N ALA A 227 35.32 -16.59 -72.20
CA ALA A 227 35.23 -17.27 -73.51
C ALA A 227 34.45 -16.44 -74.55
N LEU A 228 33.51 -15.61 -74.14
CA LEU A 228 32.68 -14.73 -74.98
C LEU A 228 33.28 -13.32 -75.14
N GLY A 229 34.47 -13.05 -74.57
CA GLY A 229 35.14 -11.74 -74.70
C GLY A 229 34.41 -10.60 -74.01
N ILE A 230 33.48 -10.87 -73.10
CA ILE A 230 32.70 -9.88 -72.34
C ILE A 230 33.58 -9.39 -71.14
N ARG A 231 34.04 -8.14 -71.21
CA ARG A 231 34.72 -7.45 -70.11
C ARG A 231 33.66 -6.70 -69.32
N ASP A 232 33.75 -6.75 -67.97
CA ASP A 232 32.88 -5.94 -67.09
C ASP A 232 33.07 -4.47 -67.29
#